data_c2cbcecf64d7be27b50459bda6b53c2d
#
_entry.id   c2cbcecf64d7be27b50459bda6b53c2d
#
_cell.length_a   1.000
_cell.length_b   1.000
_cell.length_c   1.000
_cell.angle_alpha   90.00
_cell.angle_beta   90.00
_cell.angle_gamma   90.00
#
_symmetry.space_group_name_H-M   'P 1'
#
loop_
_entity.id
_entity.type
_entity.pdbx_description
1 polymer ?
#
loop_
_entity_poly.entity_id
_entity_poly.type
_entity_poly.pdbx_seq_one_letter_code
_entity_poly.pdbx_strand_id
1 'polypeptide(L)'
;ELVTDGEGNVAPRLNDVILTGEQALRDHEQVMHYVKLMLCAGIVHGDLSEFNVLVDDFGPVIIDLPQAVNAAANNNAFSMFQRDVRNMTDYYAEFAPQLNETHYAEEMWALFQAGELTPDSVLTGEFEFDTTDADVDTVLEEIKAAFAEEQERLARIKLANTGEEPE
;
A
#
# COMPACT_ATOMS: atom_id res chain seq x y z
N GLU A 1 -20.74 6.11 -11.28
CA GLU A 1 -20.76 7.56 -11.06
C GLU A 1 -19.35 8.11 -11.30
N LEU A 2 -19.25 9.21 -12.08
CA LEU A 2 -17.97 9.80 -12.44
C LEU A 2 -17.45 10.64 -11.26
N VAL A 3 -16.23 10.37 -10.83
CA VAL A 3 -15.58 11.19 -9.80
C VAL A 3 -15.18 12.52 -10.44
N THR A 4 -15.68 13.63 -9.91
CA THR A 4 -15.42 14.96 -10.46
C THR A 4 -14.72 15.83 -9.42
N ASP A 5 -13.96 16.82 -9.90
CA ASP A 5 -13.55 17.94 -9.06
C ASP A 5 -14.76 18.84 -8.75
N GLY A 6 -14.65 19.78 -7.84
CA GLY A 6 -15.75 20.66 -7.45
C GLY A 6 -16.26 21.59 -8.56
N GLU A 7 -15.58 21.63 -9.69
CA GLU A 7 -15.94 22.44 -10.85
C GLU A 7 -16.64 21.61 -11.95
N GLY A 8 -16.88 20.33 -11.71
CA GLY A 8 -17.57 19.44 -12.64
C GLY A 8 -16.67 18.76 -13.67
N ASN A 9 -15.35 18.96 -13.58
CA ASN A 9 -14.39 18.25 -14.44
C ASN A 9 -14.05 16.87 -13.86
N VAL A 10 -13.52 15.96 -14.67
CA VAL A 10 -13.01 14.69 -14.16
C VAL A 10 -11.89 14.94 -13.14
N ALA A 11 -12.00 14.34 -11.97
CA ALA A 11 -10.99 14.49 -10.92
C ALA A 11 -9.62 13.99 -11.40
N PRO A 12 -8.53 14.74 -11.15
CA PRO A 12 -7.20 14.32 -11.56
C PRO A 12 -6.75 13.09 -10.77
N ARG A 13 -5.82 12.32 -11.35
CA ARG A 13 -5.13 11.25 -10.65
C ARG A 13 -4.15 11.85 -9.65
N LEU A 14 -3.89 11.11 -8.59
CA LEU A 14 -2.96 11.53 -7.54
C LEU A 14 -1.58 11.89 -8.10
N ASN A 15 -1.08 11.15 -9.07
CA ASN A 15 0.23 11.41 -9.69
C ASN A 15 0.30 12.74 -10.49
N ASP A 16 -0.85 13.35 -10.80
CA ASP A 16 -0.92 14.62 -11.52
C ASP A 16 -1.06 15.84 -10.57
N VAL A 17 -1.07 15.62 -9.27
CA VAL A 17 -1.30 16.65 -8.25
C VAL A 17 -0.03 16.90 -7.44
N ILE A 18 0.26 18.16 -7.15
CA ILE A 18 1.34 18.55 -6.24
C ILE A 18 0.72 18.83 -4.88
N LEU A 19 1.24 18.18 -3.84
CA LEU A 19 0.72 18.28 -2.48
C LEU A 19 1.69 19.05 -1.57
N THR A 20 1.13 19.74 -0.57
CA THR A 20 1.92 20.20 0.58
C THR A 20 2.15 19.02 1.53
N GLY A 21 3.12 19.16 2.45
CA GLY A 21 3.35 18.14 3.47
C GLY A 21 2.11 17.85 4.33
N GLU A 22 1.38 18.89 4.71
CA GLU A 22 0.14 18.75 5.48
C GLU A 22 -0.97 18.03 4.70
N GLN A 23 -1.13 18.37 3.42
CA GLN A 23 -2.09 17.66 2.55
C GLN A 23 -1.73 16.20 2.40
N ALA A 24 -0.44 15.90 2.22
CA ALA A 24 0.04 14.52 2.09
C ALA A 24 -0.25 13.70 3.36
N LEU A 25 -0.05 14.27 4.54
CA LEU A 25 -0.37 13.60 5.80
C LEU A 25 -1.86 13.32 5.94
N ARG A 26 -2.70 14.27 5.63
CA ARG A 26 -4.17 14.10 5.68
C ARG A 26 -4.67 13.08 4.67
N ASP A 27 -4.18 13.18 3.44
CA ASP A 27 -4.58 12.28 2.36
C ASP A 27 -4.11 10.85 2.64
N HIS A 28 -2.89 10.68 3.14
CA HIS A 28 -2.38 9.39 3.55
C HIS A 28 -3.23 8.77 4.66
N GLU A 29 -3.57 9.54 5.68
CA GLU A 29 -4.46 9.08 6.77
C GLU A 29 -5.80 8.61 6.21
N GLN A 30 -6.37 9.35 5.27
CA GLN A 30 -7.63 8.99 4.63
C GLN A 30 -7.52 7.73 3.78
N VAL A 31 -6.44 7.57 3.02
CA VAL A 31 -6.17 6.35 2.25
C VAL A 31 -6.00 5.15 3.20
N MET A 32 -5.27 5.32 4.30
CA MET A 32 -5.12 4.25 5.30
C MET A 32 -6.46 3.88 5.93
N HIS A 33 -7.34 4.85 6.14
CA HIS A 33 -8.70 4.58 6.60
C HIS A 33 -9.48 3.73 5.60
N TYR A 34 -9.43 4.05 4.30
CA TYR A 34 -10.10 3.26 3.27
C TYR A 34 -9.52 1.85 3.16
N VAL A 35 -8.20 1.72 3.21
CA VAL A 35 -7.52 0.42 3.20
C VAL A 35 -7.95 -0.42 4.41
N LYS A 36 -8.09 0.19 5.57
CA LYS A 36 -8.62 -0.44 6.78
C LYS A 36 -10.05 -0.95 6.56
N LEU A 37 -10.93 -0.12 6.00
CA LEU A 37 -12.31 -0.52 5.72
C LEU A 37 -12.37 -1.69 4.74
N MET A 38 -11.54 -1.69 3.72
CA MET A 38 -11.44 -2.80 2.77
C MET A 38 -10.99 -4.08 3.47
N LEU A 39 -10.00 -4.00 4.32
CA LEU A 39 -9.51 -5.16 5.06
C LEU A 39 -10.56 -5.68 6.05
N CYS A 40 -11.32 -4.81 6.70
CA CYS A 40 -12.47 -5.21 7.52
C CYS A 40 -13.53 -5.99 6.72
N ALA A 41 -13.69 -5.65 5.44
CA ALA A 41 -14.57 -6.37 4.52
C ALA A 41 -13.91 -7.64 3.94
N GLY A 42 -12.69 -7.96 4.33
CA GLY A 42 -11.95 -9.11 3.83
C GLY A 42 -11.36 -8.92 2.44
N ILE A 43 -11.10 -7.68 2.02
CA ILE A 43 -10.65 -7.34 0.68
C ILE A 43 -9.28 -6.67 0.73
N VAL A 44 -8.37 -7.13 -0.15
CA VAL A 44 -7.10 -6.46 -0.47
C VAL A 44 -7.16 -5.99 -1.91
N HIS A 45 -6.82 -4.74 -2.17
CA HIS A 45 -6.87 -4.15 -3.51
C HIS A 45 -5.95 -4.89 -4.48
N GLY A 46 -4.70 -5.06 -4.12
CA GLY A 46 -3.73 -5.84 -4.87
C GLY A 46 -2.95 -5.06 -5.95
N ASP A 47 -3.36 -3.82 -6.24
CA ASP A 47 -2.69 -2.98 -7.25
C ASP A 47 -2.84 -1.50 -6.90
N LEU A 48 -2.81 -1.17 -5.63
CA LEU A 48 -2.98 0.21 -5.18
C LEU A 48 -1.71 1.02 -5.46
N SER A 49 -1.88 2.17 -6.12
CA SER A 49 -0.80 3.09 -6.44
C SER A 49 -1.36 4.48 -6.71
N GLU A 50 -0.48 5.45 -6.90
CA GLU A 50 -0.83 6.83 -7.26
C GLU A 50 -1.64 6.95 -8.56
N PHE A 51 -1.62 5.90 -9.39
CA PHE A 51 -2.39 5.85 -10.64
C PHE A 51 -3.84 5.41 -10.42
N ASN A 52 -4.12 4.74 -9.31
CA ASN A 52 -5.45 4.20 -8.96
C ASN A 52 -6.14 5.04 -7.88
N VAL A 53 -5.67 6.26 -7.67
CA VAL A 53 -6.26 7.22 -6.74
C VAL A 53 -6.59 8.49 -7.49
N LEU A 54 -7.84 8.90 -7.42
CA LEU A 54 -8.28 10.21 -7.90
C LEU A 54 -8.34 11.19 -6.73
N VAL A 55 -8.22 12.47 -7.03
CA VAL A 55 -8.32 13.52 -6.00
C VAL A 55 -9.48 14.43 -6.33
N ASP A 56 -10.50 14.41 -5.49
CA ASP A 56 -11.63 15.34 -5.56
C ASP A 56 -11.49 16.42 -4.46
N ASP A 57 -12.51 17.26 -4.31
CA ASP A 57 -12.50 18.35 -3.31
C ASP A 57 -12.49 17.82 -1.87
N PHE A 58 -12.84 16.57 -1.65
CA PHE A 58 -12.91 15.96 -0.32
C PHE A 58 -11.66 15.10 -0.01
N GLY A 59 -10.77 14.93 -0.97
CA GLY A 59 -9.53 14.16 -0.80
C GLY A 59 -9.39 13.00 -1.77
N PRO A 60 -8.58 11.99 -1.42
CA PRO A 60 -8.32 10.86 -2.31
C PRO A 60 -9.50 9.90 -2.42
N VAL A 61 -9.69 9.34 -3.62
CA VAL A 61 -10.71 8.32 -3.92
C VAL A 61 -10.01 7.15 -4.61
N ILE A 62 -10.12 5.96 -4.02
CA ILE A 62 -9.53 4.73 -4.57
C ILE A 62 -10.42 4.18 -5.67
N ILE A 63 -9.81 3.80 -6.79
CA ILE A 63 -10.50 3.20 -7.95
C ILE A 63 -9.85 1.87 -8.36
N ASP A 64 -10.40 1.22 -9.39
CA ASP A 64 -9.88 -0.02 -9.99
C ASP A 64 -9.88 -1.24 -9.05
N LEU A 65 -11.03 -1.48 -8.42
CA LEU A 65 -11.27 -2.64 -7.56
C LEU A 65 -11.31 -4.02 -8.26
N PRO A 66 -11.42 -4.16 -9.61
CA PRO A 66 -11.43 -5.50 -10.22
C PRO A 66 -10.21 -6.38 -9.92
N GLN A 67 -9.10 -5.79 -9.49
CA GLN A 67 -7.90 -6.52 -9.08
C GLN A 67 -7.96 -7.04 -7.63
N ALA A 68 -9.01 -6.69 -6.89
CA ALA A 68 -9.15 -7.02 -5.49
C ALA A 68 -9.24 -8.52 -5.24
N VAL A 69 -8.59 -8.98 -4.17
CA VAL A 69 -8.57 -10.37 -3.75
C VAL A 69 -9.11 -10.53 -2.34
N ASN A 70 -9.57 -11.76 -2.01
CA ASN A 70 -10.02 -12.10 -0.67
C ASN A 70 -8.83 -12.27 0.28
N ALA A 71 -8.81 -11.47 1.36
CA ALA A 71 -7.71 -11.48 2.33
C ALA A 71 -7.55 -12.82 3.05
N ALA A 72 -8.65 -13.53 3.31
CA ALA A 72 -8.62 -14.81 4.03
C ALA A 72 -8.32 -16.00 3.13
N ALA A 73 -8.67 -15.93 1.85
CA ALA A 73 -8.58 -17.07 0.92
C ALA A 73 -7.31 -17.07 0.07
N ASN A 74 -6.57 -15.97 0.03
CA ASN A 74 -5.37 -15.83 -0.80
C ASN A 74 -4.11 -15.87 0.07
N ASN A 75 -3.25 -16.87 -0.16
CA ASN A 75 -2.00 -17.02 0.59
C ASN A 75 -1.02 -15.86 0.42
N ASN A 76 -1.15 -15.11 -0.67
CA ASN A 76 -0.30 -13.95 -0.97
C ASN A 76 -0.94 -12.62 -0.53
N ALA A 77 -2.09 -12.67 0.13
CA ALA A 77 -2.84 -11.46 0.48
C ALA A 77 -2.04 -10.50 1.35
N PHE A 78 -1.29 -11.01 2.31
CA PHE A 78 -0.47 -10.15 3.17
C PHE A 78 0.62 -9.41 2.39
N SER A 79 1.35 -10.09 1.53
CA SER A 79 2.39 -9.43 0.73
C SER A 79 1.81 -8.43 -0.27
N MET A 80 0.64 -8.73 -0.84
CA MET A 80 -0.09 -7.78 -1.68
C MET A 80 -0.55 -6.55 -0.89
N PHE A 81 -1.07 -6.78 0.31
CA PHE A 81 -1.49 -5.72 1.22
C PHE A 81 -0.32 -4.83 1.64
N GLN A 82 0.81 -5.42 2.02
CA GLN A 82 2.03 -4.68 2.34
C GLN A 82 2.48 -3.80 1.16
N ARG A 83 2.43 -4.36 -0.04
CA ARG A 83 2.81 -3.63 -1.26
C ARG A 83 1.87 -2.46 -1.51
N ASP A 84 0.56 -2.67 -1.38
CA ASP A 84 -0.43 -1.61 -1.52
C ASP A 84 -0.16 -0.45 -0.56
N VAL A 85 0.01 -0.75 0.72
CA VAL A 85 0.29 0.25 1.76
C VAL A 85 1.63 0.94 1.49
N ARG A 86 2.66 0.19 1.14
CA ARG A 86 3.99 0.73 0.84
C ARG A 86 3.95 1.68 -0.35
N ASN A 87 3.27 1.30 -1.43
CA ASN A 87 3.16 2.16 -2.61
C ASN A 87 2.54 3.51 -2.28
N MET A 88 1.49 3.50 -1.47
CA MET A 88 0.84 4.74 -1.04
C MET A 88 1.71 5.54 -0.09
N THR A 89 2.31 4.88 0.89
CA THR A 89 3.18 5.53 1.87
C THR A 89 4.41 6.14 1.20
N ASP A 90 5.05 5.42 0.31
CA ASP A 90 6.23 5.91 -0.44
C ASP A 90 5.88 7.14 -1.29
N TYR A 91 4.72 7.11 -1.93
CA TYR A 91 4.28 8.26 -2.73
C TYR A 91 4.06 9.50 -1.86
N TYR A 92 3.28 9.39 -0.81
CA TYR A 92 3.01 10.52 0.09
C TYR A 92 4.26 10.96 0.86
N ALA A 93 5.20 10.07 1.11
CA ALA A 93 6.45 10.37 1.80
C ALA A 93 7.36 11.30 0.98
N GLU A 94 7.17 11.40 -0.33
CA GLU A 94 7.85 12.40 -1.14
C GLU A 94 7.52 13.83 -0.69
N PHE A 95 6.33 14.03 -0.17
CA PHE A 95 5.84 15.32 0.34
C PHE A 95 5.92 15.43 1.87
N ALA A 96 5.92 14.29 2.57
CA ALA A 96 5.94 14.19 4.03
C ALA A 96 6.86 13.03 4.46
N PRO A 97 8.19 13.25 4.50
CA PRO A 97 9.18 12.18 4.72
C PRO A 97 9.02 11.41 6.02
N GLN A 98 8.38 11.98 7.05
CA GLN A 98 8.11 11.30 8.31
C GLN A 98 7.26 10.03 8.14
N LEU A 99 6.52 9.90 7.02
CA LEU A 99 5.73 8.71 6.73
C LEU A 99 6.58 7.46 6.49
N ASN A 100 7.86 7.62 6.14
CA ASN A 100 8.77 6.49 5.93
C ASN A 100 9.02 5.67 7.20
N GLU A 101 8.75 6.22 8.37
CA GLU A 101 8.94 5.55 9.67
C GLU A 101 7.67 4.83 10.15
N THR A 102 6.61 4.82 9.36
CA THR A 102 5.33 4.20 9.73
C THR A 102 5.24 2.74 9.30
N HIS A 103 4.43 1.96 10.02
CA HIS A 103 4.24 0.52 9.82
C HIS A 103 2.75 0.16 9.82
N TYR A 104 1.97 0.89 9.05
CA TYR A 104 0.51 0.71 9.01
C TYR A 104 0.08 -0.67 8.49
N ALA A 105 0.81 -1.24 7.54
CA ALA A 105 0.47 -2.55 6.99
C ALA A 105 0.54 -3.64 8.06
N GLU A 106 1.62 -3.67 8.81
CA GLU A 106 1.86 -4.64 9.86
C GLU A 106 0.86 -4.46 11.01
N GLU A 107 0.60 -3.21 11.40
CA GLU A 107 -0.37 -2.87 12.44
C GLU A 107 -1.77 -3.36 12.08
N MET A 108 -2.25 -3.00 10.88
CA MET A 108 -3.59 -3.41 10.42
C MET A 108 -3.70 -4.91 10.26
N TRP A 109 -2.69 -5.56 9.70
CA TRP A 109 -2.73 -6.99 9.46
C TRP A 109 -2.73 -7.79 10.75
N ALA A 110 -1.95 -7.37 11.75
CA ALA A 110 -1.96 -8.01 13.06
C ALA A 110 -3.33 -7.94 13.72
N LEU A 111 -3.98 -6.77 13.66
CA LEU A 111 -5.34 -6.59 14.18
C LEU A 111 -6.35 -7.44 13.41
N PHE A 112 -6.20 -7.53 12.10
CA PHE A 112 -7.06 -8.36 11.25
C PHE A 112 -6.95 -9.83 11.59
N GLN A 113 -5.73 -10.35 11.75
CA GLN A 113 -5.50 -11.76 12.11
C GLN A 113 -6.02 -12.09 13.51
N ALA A 114 -5.95 -11.15 14.42
CA ALA A 114 -6.45 -11.31 15.79
C ALA A 114 -7.99 -11.19 15.87
N GLY A 115 -8.64 -10.80 14.77
CA GLY A 115 -10.09 -10.55 14.76
C GLY A 115 -10.48 -9.26 15.48
N GLU A 116 -9.52 -8.35 15.69
CA GLU A 116 -9.70 -7.10 16.47
C GLU A 116 -9.84 -5.86 15.58
N LEU A 117 -9.58 -6.00 14.27
CA LEU A 117 -9.71 -4.87 13.36
C LEU A 117 -11.17 -4.52 13.11
N THR A 118 -11.54 -3.29 13.39
CA THR A 118 -12.89 -2.75 13.15
C THR A 118 -12.79 -1.44 12.37
N PRO A 119 -13.89 -0.97 11.75
CA PRO A 119 -13.90 0.34 11.10
C PRO A 119 -13.55 1.51 12.03
N ASP A 120 -13.76 1.34 13.34
CA ASP A 120 -13.45 2.35 14.34
C ASP A 120 -12.04 2.21 14.94
N SER A 121 -11.27 1.21 14.53
CA SER A 121 -9.90 1.03 15.01
C SER A 121 -9.06 2.27 14.71
N VAL A 122 -8.36 2.78 15.73
CA VAL A 122 -7.44 3.91 15.59
C VAL A 122 -6.06 3.36 15.23
N LEU A 123 -5.54 3.80 14.08
CA LEU A 123 -4.23 3.39 13.60
C LEU A 123 -3.18 4.41 14.06
N THR A 124 -2.07 3.91 14.55
CA THR A 124 -0.97 4.73 15.08
C THR A 124 0.22 4.85 14.12
N GLY A 125 0.32 3.91 13.17
CA GLY A 125 1.50 3.76 12.32
C GLY A 125 2.67 3.12 13.04
N GLU A 126 2.51 2.75 14.29
CA GLU A 126 3.53 2.10 15.09
C GLU A 126 3.26 0.61 15.17
N PHE A 127 4.31 -0.18 15.06
CA PHE A 127 4.25 -1.63 15.20
C PHE A 127 5.54 -2.15 15.80
N GLU A 128 5.42 -2.93 16.87
CA GLU A 128 6.56 -3.60 17.47
C GLU A 128 6.72 -4.97 16.82
N PHE A 129 7.87 -5.15 16.15
CA PHE A 129 8.24 -6.46 15.63
C PHE A 129 8.68 -7.32 16.80
N ASP A 130 8.07 -8.49 16.94
CA ASP A 130 8.45 -9.44 17.97
C ASP A 130 9.84 -9.99 17.65
N THR A 131 10.83 -9.54 18.40
CA THR A 131 12.22 -9.96 18.21
C THR A 131 12.60 -11.15 19.09
N THR A 132 11.64 -11.75 19.80
CA THR A 132 11.89 -12.91 20.64
C THR A 132 11.70 -14.20 19.84
N ASP A 133 12.81 -14.93 19.68
CA ASP A 133 12.89 -16.35 19.32
C ASP A 133 12.94 -16.74 17.83
N ALA A 134 13.04 -18.02 17.60
CA ALA A 134 13.27 -18.75 16.36
C ALA A 134 12.46 -18.28 15.14
N ASP A 135 11.34 -17.58 15.32
CA ASP A 135 10.51 -17.04 14.27
C ASP A 135 11.17 -15.86 13.55
N VAL A 136 12.07 -15.13 14.23
CA VAL A 136 12.81 -14.01 13.62
C VAL A 136 13.74 -14.50 12.52
N ASP A 137 14.43 -15.62 12.75
CA ASP A 137 15.32 -16.20 11.74
C ASP A 137 14.54 -16.68 10.51
N THR A 138 13.37 -17.27 10.71
CA THR A 138 12.48 -17.72 9.63
C THR A 138 11.95 -16.52 8.85
N VAL A 139 11.46 -15.49 9.52
CA VAL A 139 10.95 -14.27 8.90
C VAL A 139 12.06 -13.54 8.15
N LEU A 140 13.26 -13.45 8.72
CA LEU A 140 14.42 -12.85 8.05
C LEU A 140 14.81 -13.62 6.80
N GLU A 141 14.75 -14.95 6.84
CA GLU A 141 15.01 -15.78 5.66
C GLU A 141 13.96 -15.60 4.58
N GLU A 142 12.70 -15.53 4.95
CA GLU A 142 11.60 -15.24 4.01
C GLU A 142 11.75 -13.86 3.38
N ILE A 143 12.11 -12.85 4.16
CA ILE A 143 12.37 -11.50 3.65
C ILE A 143 13.56 -11.49 2.70
N LYS A 144 14.64 -12.17 3.05
CA LYS A 144 15.82 -12.30 2.18
C LYS A 144 15.49 -13.01 0.88
N ALA A 145 14.70 -14.09 0.95
CA ALA A 145 14.27 -14.84 -0.23
C ALA A 145 13.39 -13.96 -1.14
N ALA A 146 12.42 -13.26 -0.58
CA ALA A 146 11.55 -12.35 -1.33
C ALA A 146 12.37 -11.21 -1.97
N PHE A 147 13.34 -10.67 -1.25
CA PHE A 147 14.22 -9.63 -1.75
C PHE A 147 15.10 -10.13 -2.90
N ALA A 148 15.63 -11.36 -2.78
CA ALA A 148 16.42 -11.99 -3.83
C ALA A 148 15.60 -12.23 -5.10
N GLU A 149 14.36 -12.72 -4.97
CA GLU A 149 13.43 -12.90 -6.10
C GLU A 149 13.14 -11.58 -6.81
N GLU A 150 12.90 -10.53 -6.05
CA GLU A 150 12.63 -9.20 -6.63
C GLU A 150 13.85 -8.65 -7.35
N GLN A 151 15.05 -8.84 -6.81
CA GLN A 151 16.29 -8.46 -7.47
C GLN A 151 16.48 -9.20 -8.79
N GLU A 152 16.24 -10.52 -8.83
CA GLU A 152 16.28 -11.30 -10.05
C GLU A 152 15.23 -10.82 -11.08
N ARG A 153 14.03 -10.55 -10.62
CA ARG A 153 12.96 -10.05 -11.49
C ARG A 153 13.34 -8.71 -12.13
N LEU A 154 13.86 -7.78 -11.34
CA LEU A 154 14.32 -6.48 -11.82
C LEU A 154 15.49 -6.62 -12.80
N ALA A 155 16.43 -7.54 -12.54
CA ALA A 155 17.54 -7.82 -13.43
C ALA A 155 17.06 -8.37 -14.79
N ARG A 156 16.07 -9.27 -14.80
CA ARG A 156 15.46 -9.80 -16.03
C ARG A 156 14.76 -8.71 -16.84
N ILE A 157 14.02 -7.84 -16.17
CA ILE A 157 13.35 -6.71 -16.83
C ILE A 157 14.37 -5.76 -17.44
N LYS A 158 15.45 -5.48 -16.73
CA LYS A 158 16.54 -4.60 -17.21
C LYS A 158 17.21 -5.18 -18.45
N LEU A 159 17.49 -6.49 -18.46
CA LEU A 159 18.06 -7.19 -19.62
C LEU A 159 17.12 -7.17 -20.82
N ALA A 160 15.82 -7.39 -20.59
CA ALA A 160 14.83 -7.34 -21.66
C ALA A 160 14.68 -5.94 -22.28
N ASN A 161 14.84 -4.89 -21.45
CA ASN A 161 14.69 -3.50 -21.91
C ASN A 161 15.95 -2.95 -22.60
N THR A 162 17.12 -3.53 -22.36
CA THR A 162 18.38 -3.06 -22.99
C THR A 162 18.61 -3.62 -24.40
N GLY A 163 17.84 -4.63 -24.82
CA GLY A 163 17.92 -5.20 -26.17
C GLY A 163 19.29 -5.82 -26.51
N GLU A 164 20.14 -6.02 -25.53
CA GLU A 164 21.41 -6.71 -25.72
C GLU A 164 21.17 -8.22 -25.72
N GLU A 165 21.16 -8.79 -26.91
CA GLU A 165 21.31 -10.23 -27.03
C GLU A 165 22.72 -10.59 -26.57
N PRO A 166 22.87 -11.58 -25.70
CA PRO A 166 24.19 -12.09 -25.37
C PRO A 166 24.78 -12.75 -26.63
N GLU A 167 25.91 -12.24 -27.08
CA GLU A 167 26.68 -12.92 -28.11
C GLU A 167 27.25 -14.23 -27.56
#